data_e8aa2fd9218c65709b28bd14d0b74fb2
#
_entry.id   e8aa2fd9218c65709b28bd14d0b74fb2
#
_cell.length_a   1.000
_cell.length_b   1.000
_cell.length_c   1.000
_cell.angle_alpha   90.00
_cell.angle_beta   90.00
_cell.angle_gamma   90.00
#
_symmetry.space_group_name_H-M   'P 1'
#
loop_
_entity.id
_entity.type
_entity.pdbx_description
1 polymer ?
#
loop_
_entity_poly.entity_id
_entity_poly.type
_entity_poly.pdbx_seq_one_letter_code
_entity_poly.pdbx_strand_id
1 'polypeptide(L)'
;MVTAIYDAPSEPGLPALESCATNEACIEIENETLYLTNDSVSVTDPVNGSIFISWNQPTIDEFFPETFTYRIYRANNNGYPAIPIATLGYNDTTYTDTGLDTESRGYNYRVEVFDGLDLWVSTSDGKNTGSSIYLTAVGTGSNSINLSWTEFVPWMNLTYEIFRSESGGPFVLVNTVNGTGGNTHTYQDEGLNPTLEYCYFIRSFGTHGVDHIKDPTINDSQVACDFAQDDEPPCPPALSVDGDCEDLIHQVRITKPTLDCDGDTDFLTLLFADNPSGPFREVMTINYPDFGEDTLIQVDLSATPDLYAGCYAITATDTLGNTSVIDRSFCIDYCPELIMSNVFSPNGDGINDIFKPKYYRDVILKEIRIFDRWGRLMWSTSGDIGVLWEGQAFRENRRASEGVYYYHISYEELKLNGNIPKEKTGWVTLMR
;
A
#
# COMPACT_ATOMS: atom_id res chain seq x y z
N MET A 1 -43.95 -63.59 7.42
CA MET A 1 -44.54 -62.45 6.62
C MET A 1 -44.10 -61.25 7.34
N VAL A 2 -43.13 -60.57 6.79
CA VAL A 2 -42.53 -59.35 7.35
C VAL A 2 -43.30 -58.15 6.74
N THR A 3 -43.82 -57.32 7.57
CA THR A 3 -44.52 -56.09 7.13
C THR A 3 -43.69 -54.93 7.63
N ALA A 4 -43.26 -54.00 6.81
CA ALA A 4 -42.51 -52.82 7.19
C ALA A 4 -43.47 -51.62 7.37
N ILE A 5 -43.28 -50.78 8.40
CA ILE A 5 -43.97 -49.49 8.56
C ILE A 5 -43.03 -48.41 8.05
N TYR A 6 -43.45 -47.74 7.03
CA TYR A 6 -42.81 -46.52 6.57
C TYR A 6 -43.54 -45.33 7.18
N ASP A 7 -42.88 -44.62 8.06
CA ASP A 7 -43.39 -43.35 8.61
C ASP A 7 -42.92 -42.22 7.69
N ALA A 8 -43.74 -41.88 6.70
CA ALA A 8 -43.46 -40.77 5.83
C ALA A 8 -43.67 -39.46 6.60
N PRO A 9 -42.70 -38.55 6.61
CA PRO A 9 -42.90 -37.25 7.25
C PRO A 9 -43.96 -36.44 6.50
N SER A 10 -45.13 -36.26 7.12
CA SER A 10 -46.13 -35.18 6.96
C SER A 10 -46.61 -34.83 5.55
N GLU A 11 -47.04 -35.80 4.74
CA GLU A 11 -48.06 -35.53 3.72
C GLU A 11 -49.44 -36.01 4.23
N PRO A 12 -50.44 -35.09 4.28
CA PRO A 12 -51.77 -35.48 4.76
C PRO A 12 -52.51 -36.30 3.73
N GLY A 13 -52.65 -37.59 4.02
CA GLY A 13 -53.56 -38.46 3.24
C GLY A 13 -53.11 -39.86 2.94
N LEU A 14 -51.88 -40.27 3.26
CA LEU A 14 -51.46 -41.68 3.13
C LEU A 14 -51.64 -42.43 4.45
N PRO A 15 -52.23 -43.64 4.44
CA PRO A 15 -52.35 -44.46 5.64
C PRO A 15 -50.94 -44.92 6.06
N ALA A 16 -50.66 -44.90 7.38
CA ALA A 16 -49.50 -45.57 7.93
C ALA A 16 -49.52 -47.03 7.57
N LEU A 17 -48.44 -47.49 6.92
CA LEU A 17 -48.25 -48.94 6.63
C LEU A 17 -47.63 -49.58 7.86
N GLU A 18 -48.43 -50.32 8.64
CA GLU A 18 -47.94 -51.11 9.77
C GLU A 18 -47.31 -52.42 9.29
N SER A 19 -46.10 -52.66 9.81
CA SER A 19 -45.50 -53.96 9.56
C SER A 19 -44.64 -54.51 10.69
N CYS A 20 -45.23 -54.83 11.81
CA CYS A 20 -44.64 -55.81 12.71
C CYS A 20 -45.73 -56.58 13.32
N ALA A 21 -45.84 -57.91 13.00
CA ALA A 21 -46.57 -58.85 13.81
C ALA A 21 -45.77 -59.10 15.10
N THR A 22 -46.46 -59.14 16.22
CA THR A 22 -45.92 -59.45 17.54
C THR A 22 -45.04 -60.74 17.50
N ASN A 23 -43.74 -60.61 17.85
CA ASN A 23 -42.67 -61.63 18.00
C ASN A 23 -41.61 -61.66 16.87
N GLU A 24 -41.51 -60.68 15.98
CA GLU A 24 -40.41 -60.62 15.04
C GLU A 24 -39.48 -59.50 15.39
N ALA A 25 -38.16 -59.67 15.24
CA ALA A 25 -37.16 -58.60 15.40
C ALA A 25 -37.32 -57.61 14.25
N CYS A 26 -37.62 -56.40 14.56
CA CYS A 26 -37.52 -55.30 13.60
C CYS A 26 -36.04 -55.00 13.32
N ILE A 27 -35.62 -55.24 12.10
CA ILE A 27 -34.31 -54.71 11.64
C ILE A 27 -34.58 -53.30 11.15
N GLU A 28 -33.93 -52.34 11.76
CA GLU A 28 -33.84 -50.97 11.19
C GLU A 28 -33.01 -51.08 9.91
N ILE A 29 -33.64 -50.84 8.78
CA ILE A 29 -32.94 -50.82 7.50
C ILE A 29 -32.23 -49.48 7.46
N GLU A 30 -30.95 -49.45 7.78
CA GLU A 30 -30.12 -48.30 7.50
C GLU A 30 -30.07 -48.14 5.96
N ASN A 31 -30.80 -47.13 5.43
CA ASN A 31 -30.63 -46.74 4.05
C ASN A 31 -29.17 -46.31 3.85
N GLU A 32 -28.42 -47.04 3.02
CA GLU A 32 -27.06 -46.65 2.71
C GLU A 32 -27.06 -45.29 2.02
N THR A 33 -26.51 -44.33 2.71
CA THR A 33 -26.41 -42.95 2.25
C THR A 33 -25.35 -42.84 1.16
N LEU A 34 -25.66 -42.20 0.07
CA LEU A 34 -24.67 -41.84 -0.94
C LEU A 34 -23.84 -40.65 -0.45
N TYR A 35 -22.55 -40.87 -0.28
CA TYR A 35 -21.58 -39.86 0.12
C TYR A 35 -20.74 -39.41 -1.08
N LEU A 36 -20.72 -38.13 -1.35
CA LEU A 36 -19.70 -37.52 -2.22
C LEU A 36 -18.37 -37.61 -1.45
N THR A 37 -17.29 -38.10 -2.08
CA THR A 37 -15.99 -38.33 -1.42
C THR A 37 -14.86 -37.50 -2.03
N ASN A 38 -15.10 -36.85 -3.17
CA ASN A 38 -14.15 -35.92 -3.80
C ASN A 38 -14.89 -34.94 -4.69
N ASP A 39 -14.40 -33.68 -4.73
CA ASP A 39 -14.81 -32.61 -5.61
C ASP A 39 -13.59 -31.68 -5.82
N SER A 40 -12.68 -32.12 -6.69
CA SER A 40 -11.32 -31.57 -6.81
C SER A 40 -11.08 -31.00 -8.19
N VAL A 41 -10.54 -29.81 -8.27
CA VAL A 41 -10.06 -29.24 -9.54
C VAL A 41 -8.84 -30.05 -10.00
N SER A 42 -8.92 -30.61 -11.21
CA SER A 42 -7.81 -31.34 -11.82
C SER A 42 -7.00 -30.52 -12.79
N VAL A 43 -7.65 -29.57 -13.48
CA VAL A 43 -7.02 -28.64 -14.42
C VAL A 43 -7.63 -27.27 -14.22
N THR A 44 -6.80 -26.27 -13.98
CA THR A 44 -7.20 -24.85 -13.99
C THR A 44 -7.01 -24.27 -15.38
N ASP A 45 -8.11 -23.88 -16.00
CA ASP A 45 -8.11 -23.29 -17.35
C ASP A 45 -9.43 -22.52 -17.56
N PRO A 46 -9.45 -21.38 -18.27
CA PRO A 46 -10.66 -20.60 -18.51
C PRO A 46 -11.65 -21.24 -19.49
N VAL A 47 -11.22 -22.29 -20.23
CA VAL A 47 -12.04 -22.95 -21.27
C VAL A 47 -12.01 -24.47 -21.18
N ASN A 48 -10.85 -25.05 -20.87
CA ASN A 48 -10.61 -26.48 -20.88
C ASN A 48 -10.36 -27.04 -19.48
N GLY A 49 -10.78 -26.33 -18.46
CA GLY A 49 -10.66 -26.77 -17.07
C GLY A 49 -11.41 -28.05 -16.81
N SER A 50 -11.03 -28.78 -15.77
CA SER A 50 -11.68 -30.02 -15.38
C SER A 50 -11.76 -30.20 -13.87
N ILE A 51 -12.83 -30.88 -13.44
CA ILE A 51 -13.09 -31.21 -12.05
C ILE A 51 -13.33 -32.70 -11.97
N PHE A 52 -12.66 -33.37 -11.01
CA PHE A 52 -12.81 -34.77 -10.68
C PHE A 52 -13.74 -34.92 -9.48
N ILE A 53 -14.79 -35.71 -9.61
CA ILE A 53 -15.71 -36.04 -8.55
C ILE A 53 -15.75 -37.54 -8.32
N SER A 54 -15.91 -37.96 -7.05
CA SER A 54 -16.10 -39.35 -6.70
C SER A 54 -17.10 -39.49 -5.55
N TRP A 55 -17.67 -40.68 -5.45
CA TRP A 55 -18.63 -41.05 -4.41
C TRP A 55 -18.46 -42.52 -3.98
N ASN A 56 -19.06 -42.91 -2.82
CA ASN A 56 -19.08 -44.28 -2.42
C ASN A 56 -20.05 -45.09 -3.28
N GLN A 57 -19.75 -46.33 -3.51
CA GLN A 57 -20.71 -47.28 -4.09
C GLN A 57 -21.63 -47.76 -2.97
N PRO A 58 -22.96 -47.58 -3.04
CA PRO A 58 -23.89 -48.19 -2.09
C PRO A 58 -23.79 -49.71 -2.14
N THR A 59 -23.97 -50.38 -1.01
CA THR A 59 -23.96 -51.85 -0.93
C THR A 59 -25.17 -52.40 -1.67
N ILE A 60 -24.93 -53.43 -2.49
CA ILE A 60 -26.02 -54.13 -3.19
C ILE A 60 -26.76 -55.03 -2.18
N ASP A 61 -28.03 -54.77 -1.97
CA ASP A 61 -28.94 -55.67 -1.29
C ASP A 61 -30.21 -55.86 -2.14
N GLU A 62 -31.24 -56.52 -1.60
CA GLU A 62 -32.49 -56.74 -2.33
C GLU A 62 -33.25 -55.42 -2.65
N PHE A 63 -32.86 -54.31 -2.02
CA PHE A 63 -33.40 -52.96 -2.28
C PHE A 63 -32.60 -52.17 -3.30
N PHE A 64 -31.33 -52.57 -3.54
CA PHE A 64 -30.44 -51.95 -4.50
C PHE A 64 -29.93 -52.95 -5.55
N PRO A 65 -30.75 -53.27 -6.58
CA PRO A 65 -30.34 -54.22 -7.61
C PRO A 65 -29.26 -53.60 -8.53
N GLU A 66 -28.43 -54.46 -9.15
CA GLU A 66 -27.34 -54.07 -10.09
C GLU A 66 -27.76 -53.21 -11.29
N THR A 67 -29.04 -52.85 -11.40
CA THR A 67 -29.61 -52.03 -12.49
C THR A 67 -29.60 -50.52 -12.22
N PHE A 68 -28.94 -50.10 -11.15
CA PHE A 68 -28.85 -48.70 -10.81
C PHE A 68 -28.03 -47.87 -11.78
N THR A 69 -28.37 -46.59 -11.86
CA THR A 69 -27.61 -45.58 -12.55
C THR A 69 -27.39 -44.37 -11.63
N TYR A 70 -26.24 -43.73 -11.80
CA TYR A 70 -25.97 -42.44 -11.17
C TYR A 70 -26.27 -41.32 -12.13
N ARG A 71 -26.98 -40.29 -11.66
CA ARG A 71 -27.14 -39.03 -12.39
C ARG A 71 -26.32 -37.96 -11.68
N ILE A 72 -25.48 -37.30 -12.46
CA ILE A 72 -24.62 -36.23 -12.01
C ILE A 72 -25.21 -34.89 -12.46
N TYR A 73 -25.37 -34.01 -11.51
CA TYR A 73 -25.90 -32.65 -11.75
C TYR A 73 -24.82 -31.64 -11.44
N ARG A 74 -24.81 -30.52 -12.17
CA ARG A 74 -23.86 -29.41 -11.99
C ARG A 74 -24.59 -28.08 -11.90
N ALA A 75 -24.01 -27.18 -11.09
CA ALA A 75 -24.31 -25.74 -11.08
C ALA A 75 -23.02 -24.93 -10.97
N ASN A 76 -23.06 -23.66 -11.38
CA ASN A 76 -21.96 -22.73 -11.23
C ASN A 76 -22.01 -22.08 -9.84
N ASN A 77 -20.84 -21.84 -9.24
CA ASN A 77 -20.71 -21.22 -7.92
C ASN A 77 -21.56 -21.93 -6.86
N ASN A 78 -22.20 -21.18 -5.97
CA ASN A 78 -23.06 -21.71 -4.91
C ASN A 78 -24.50 -22.01 -5.39
N GLY A 79 -24.71 -22.20 -6.68
CA GLY A 79 -26.02 -22.54 -7.23
C GLY A 79 -26.43 -23.97 -6.91
N TYR A 80 -27.75 -24.25 -6.83
CA TYR A 80 -28.25 -25.60 -6.64
C TYR A 80 -28.10 -26.40 -7.96
N PRO A 81 -27.42 -27.59 -7.91
CA PRO A 81 -27.20 -28.41 -9.11
C PRO A 81 -28.49 -29.12 -9.56
N ALA A 82 -29.23 -28.45 -10.44
CA ALA A 82 -30.51 -28.94 -10.94
C ALA A 82 -30.45 -29.54 -12.36
N ILE A 83 -29.36 -29.31 -13.10
CA ILE A 83 -29.22 -29.72 -14.50
C ILE A 83 -28.36 -31.00 -14.56
N PRO A 84 -28.90 -32.12 -15.04
CA PRO A 84 -28.12 -33.35 -15.22
C PRO A 84 -27.11 -33.16 -16.36
N ILE A 85 -25.86 -33.56 -16.14
CA ILE A 85 -24.76 -33.47 -17.10
C ILE A 85 -24.29 -34.85 -17.57
N ALA A 86 -24.49 -35.90 -16.76
CA ALA A 86 -24.11 -37.27 -17.10
C ALA A 86 -25.03 -38.29 -16.41
N THR A 87 -25.11 -39.48 -17.03
CA THR A 87 -25.70 -40.67 -16.43
C THR A 87 -24.69 -41.81 -16.55
N LEU A 88 -24.35 -42.48 -15.45
CA LEU A 88 -23.33 -43.50 -15.36
C LEU A 88 -23.93 -44.83 -14.79
N GLY A 89 -23.27 -45.93 -15.10
CA GLY A 89 -23.68 -47.24 -14.58
C GLY A 89 -23.29 -47.44 -13.13
N TYR A 90 -23.86 -48.44 -12.48
CA TYR A 90 -23.68 -48.76 -11.08
C TYR A 90 -22.20 -48.91 -10.63
N ASN A 91 -21.34 -49.43 -11.53
CA ASN A 91 -19.92 -49.65 -11.21
C ASN A 91 -19.05 -48.40 -11.37
N ASP A 92 -19.62 -47.32 -11.90
CA ASP A 92 -18.89 -46.07 -12.10
C ASP A 92 -19.08 -45.19 -10.86
N THR A 93 -18.06 -45.05 -10.04
CA THR A 93 -18.07 -44.21 -8.82
C THR A 93 -17.24 -42.97 -8.96
N THR A 94 -16.84 -42.63 -10.17
CA THR A 94 -16.05 -41.41 -10.49
C THR A 94 -16.53 -40.78 -11.79
N TYR A 95 -16.36 -39.48 -11.88
CA TYR A 95 -16.63 -38.71 -13.10
C TYR A 95 -15.65 -37.53 -13.21
N THR A 96 -15.16 -37.27 -14.41
CA THR A 96 -14.38 -36.04 -14.69
C THR A 96 -15.19 -35.15 -15.61
N ASP A 97 -15.60 -34.01 -15.10
CA ASP A 97 -16.26 -32.98 -15.85
C ASP A 97 -15.20 -32.08 -16.54
N THR A 98 -15.36 -31.87 -17.83
CA THR A 98 -14.36 -31.19 -18.65
C THR A 98 -14.97 -30.03 -19.46
N GLY A 99 -14.12 -29.14 -20.01
CA GLY A 99 -14.57 -27.97 -20.76
C GLY A 99 -15.18 -26.91 -19.87
N LEU A 100 -14.59 -26.73 -18.69
CA LEU A 100 -15.04 -25.80 -17.67
C LEU A 100 -14.13 -24.56 -17.61
N ASP A 101 -14.71 -23.46 -17.16
CA ASP A 101 -13.96 -22.31 -16.70
C ASP A 101 -13.66 -22.46 -15.19
N THR A 102 -12.61 -23.17 -14.87
CA THR A 102 -12.20 -23.42 -13.48
C THR A 102 -11.31 -22.29 -12.92
N GLU A 103 -10.90 -21.34 -13.74
CA GLU A 103 -10.10 -20.21 -13.31
C GLU A 103 -10.97 -19.15 -12.64
N SER A 104 -12.09 -18.78 -13.24
CA SER A 104 -12.91 -17.66 -12.79
C SER A 104 -14.07 -18.06 -11.85
N ARG A 105 -14.35 -19.34 -11.65
CA ARG A 105 -15.49 -19.79 -10.84
C ARG A 105 -15.35 -21.19 -10.28
N GLY A 106 -16.02 -21.44 -9.15
CA GLY A 106 -16.24 -22.75 -8.58
C GLY A 106 -17.48 -23.44 -9.16
N TYR A 107 -17.61 -24.74 -8.95
CA TYR A 107 -18.73 -25.55 -9.41
C TYR A 107 -19.28 -26.41 -8.27
N ASN A 108 -20.60 -26.59 -8.25
CA ASN A 108 -21.29 -27.48 -7.33
C ASN A 108 -21.78 -28.74 -8.07
N TYR A 109 -21.62 -29.85 -7.43
CA TYR A 109 -22.07 -31.12 -7.95
C TYR A 109 -23.03 -31.82 -6.99
N ARG A 110 -23.94 -32.59 -7.56
CA ARG A 110 -24.84 -33.48 -6.84
C ARG A 110 -24.95 -34.79 -7.59
N VAL A 111 -24.83 -35.91 -6.88
CA VAL A 111 -24.96 -37.25 -7.43
C VAL A 111 -26.20 -37.91 -6.86
N GLU A 112 -27.04 -38.45 -7.70
CA GLU A 112 -28.26 -39.17 -7.31
C GLU A 112 -28.29 -40.54 -7.91
N VAL A 113 -28.94 -41.48 -7.24
CA VAL A 113 -29.13 -42.85 -7.66
C VAL A 113 -30.55 -43.05 -8.16
N PHE A 114 -30.70 -43.72 -9.33
CA PHE A 114 -31.97 -44.07 -9.94
C PHE A 114 -32.01 -45.57 -10.22
N ASP A 115 -33.17 -46.21 -10.02
CA ASP A 115 -33.38 -47.59 -10.36
C ASP A 115 -33.60 -47.79 -11.87
N GLY A 116 -33.76 -49.07 -12.27
CA GLY A 116 -34.03 -49.40 -13.67
C GLY A 116 -35.40 -48.97 -14.22
N LEU A 117 -36.26 -48.42 -13.38
CA LEU A 117 -37.56 -47.85 -13.74
C LEU A 117 -37.53 -46.30 -13.74
N ASP A 118 -36.35 -45.72 -13.58
CA ASP A 118 -36.15 -44.23 -13.54
C ASP A 118 -36.76 -43.59 -12.28
N LEU A 119 -36.87 -44.34 -11.19
CA LEU A 119 -37.34 -43.85 -9.91
C LEU A 119 -36.13 -43.50 -9.03
N TRP A 120 -36.24 -42.32 -8.36
CA TRP A 120 -35.24 -41.89 -7.40
C TRP A 120 -35.21 -42.80 -6.16
N VAL A 121 -34.02 -43.28 -5.77
CA VAL A 121 -33.88 -44.36 -4.76
C VAL A 121 -33.13 -43.89 -3.52
N SER A 122 -32.35 -42.82 -3.55
CA SER A 122 -31.52 -42.45 -2.39
C SER A 122 -31.95 -41.17 -1.71
N THR A 123 -32.03 -41.20 -0.39
CA THR A 123 -32.02 -40.04 0.48
C THR A 123 -30.60 -39.83 0.96
N SER A 124 -29.97 -38.74 0.56
CA SER A 124 -28.55 -38.53 0.93
C SER A 124 -28.37 -37.57 2.12
N ASP A 125 -29.45 -37.03 2.68
CA ASP A 125 -29.38 -35.97 3.72
C ASP A 125 -28.36 -34.87 3.43
N GLY A 126 -28.21 -34.55 2.16
CA GLY A 126 -27.22 -33.57 1.69
C GLY A 126 -25.78 -34.07 1.55
N LYS A 127 -25.53 -35.37 1.84
CA LYS A 127 -24.18 -35.97 1.76
C LYS A 127 -23.68 -36.20 0.35
N ASN A 128 -24.56 -36.14 -0.63
CA ASN A 128 -24.30 -36.33 -2.06
C ASN A 128 -24.05 -35.03 -2.83
N THR A 129 -23.95 -33.88 -2.13
CA THR A 129 -23.80 -32.56 -2.73
C THR A 129 -22.57 -31.86 -2.18
N GLY A 130 -21.74 -31.32 -3.05
CA GLY A 130 -20.55 -30.57 -2.68
C GLY A 130 -20.13 -29.55 -3.73
N SER A 131 -19.16 -28.71 -3.39
CA SER A 131 -18.54 -27.78 -4.31
C SER A 131 -17.04 -27.98 -4.36
N SER A 132 -16.44 -27.70 -5.50
CA SER A 132 -14.99 -27.50 -5.58
C SER A 132 -14.56 -26.34 -4.71
N ILE A 133 -13.34 -26.40 -4.18
CA ILE A 133 -12.70 -25.27 -3.48
C ILE A 133 -12.46 -24.17 -4.50
N TYR A 134 -12.94 -22.95 -4.23
CA TYR A 134 -12.66 -21.79 -5.05
C TYR A 134 -11.75 -20.82 -4.29
N LEU A 135 -10.52 -20.65 -4.79
CA LEU A 135 -9.46 -19.84 -4.23
C LEU A 135 -9.40 -18.48 -4.94
N THR A 136 -9.19 -17.42 -4.18
CA THR A 136 -8.77 -16.11 -4.68
C THR A 136 -7.43 -15.72 -4.04
N ALA A 137 -6.53 -15.19 -4.85
CA ALA A 137 -5.27 -14.59 -4.42
C ALA A 137 -5.33 -13.12 -4.78
N VAL A 138 -5.06 -12.23 -3.83
CA VAL A 138 -5.08 -10.78 -4.03
C VAL A 138 -3.86 -10.16 -3.36
N GLY A 139 -3.02 -9.51 -4.17
CA GLY A 139 -1.90 -8.74 -3.68
C GLY A 139 -2.36 -7.58 -2.80
N THR A 140 -1.70 -7.42 -1.68
CA THR A 140 -1.94 -6.33 -0.72
C THR A 140 -0.62 -5.65 -0.40
N GLY A 141 -0.66 -4.43 0.13
CA GLY A 141 0.52 -3.71 0.57
C GLY A 141 1.40 -4.51 1.55
N SER A 142 2.57 -3.98 1.85
CA SER A 142 3.56 -4.62 2.74
C SER A 142 4.05 -5.99 2.22
N ASN A 143 4.27 -6.10 0.90
CA ASN A 143 4.87 -7.28 0.26
C ASN A 143 4.13 -8.58 0.59
N SER A 144 2.79 -8.56 0.54
CA SER A 144 1.96 -9.70 0.90
C SER A 144 0.86 -10.02 -0.12
N ILE A 145 0.36 -11.26 -0.07
CA ILE A 145 -0.80 -11.74 -0.83
C ILE A 145 -1.81 -12.34 0.14
N ASN A 146 -3.04 -11.86 0.08
CA ASN A 146 -4.16 -12.43 0.80
C ASN A 146 -4.81 -13.53 -0.02
N LEU A 147 -4.84 -14.74 0.55
CA LEU A 147 -5.57 -15.89 0.05
C LEU A 147 -6.91 -15.97 0.75
N SER A 148 -7.98 -16.20 -0.02
CA SER A 148 -9.30 -16.51 0.50
C SER A 148 -9.91 -17.64 -0.31
N TRP A 149 -10.44 -18.67 0.36
CA TRP A 149 -11.10 -19.77 -0.34
C TRP A 149 -12.44 -20.08 0.27
N THR A 150 -13.33 -20.55 -0.57
CA THR A 150 -14.69 -20.94 -0.21
C THR A 150 -14.96 -22.35 -0.70
N GLU A 151 -15.72 -23.09 0.08
CA GLU A 151 -16.19 -24.43 -0.26
C GLU A 151 -17.51 -24.72 0.44
N PHE A 152 -18.27 -25.65 -0.14
CA PHE A 152 -19.43 -26.23 0.49
C PHE A 152 -19.38 -27.74 0.28
N VAL A 153 -18.93 -28.48 1.29
CA VAL A 153 -18.71 -29.93 1.21
C VAL A 153 -19.46 -30.67 2.31
N PRO A 154 -19.91 -31.93 2.05
CA PRO A 154 -20.71 -32.70 3.01
C PRO A 154 -19.87 -33.40 4.10
N TRP A 155 -18.58 -33.20 4.13
CA TRP A 155 -17.62 -33.66 5.12
C TRP A 155 -17.02 -32.52 5.93
N MET A 156 -16.28 -32.87 6.98
CA MET A 156 -15.54 -31.90 7.77
C MET A 156 -14.09 -31.82 7.27
N ASN A 157 -13.65 -30.68 6.75
CA ASN A 157 -12.25 -30.46 6.46
C ASN A 157 -11.49 -30.14 7.76
N LEU A 158 -10.45 -30.94 8.05
CA LEU A 158 -9.63 -30.84 9.26
C LEU A 158 -8.44 -29.91 9.08
N THR A 159 -7.81 -29.97 7.89
CA THR A 159 -6.63 -29.15 7.57
C THR A 159 -6.64 -28.75 6.10
N TYR A 160 -5.95 -27.64 5.84
CA TYR A 160 -5.66 -27.13 4.51
C TYR A 160 -4.17 -26.91 4.37
N GLU A 161 -3.55 -27.53 3.38
CA GLU A 161 -2.19 -27.27 2.96
C GLU A 161 -2.18 -26.20 1.88
N ILE A 162 -1.33 -25.19 2.05
CA ILE A 162 -1.17 -24.07 1.12
C ILE A 162 0.11 -24.27 0.34
N PHE A 163 -0.03 -24.45 -0.97
CA PHE A 163 1.08 -24.61 -1.89
C PHE A 163 1.31 -23.33 -2.68
N ARG A 164 2.57 -22.94 -2.82
CA ARG A 164 3.00 -21.75 -3.57
C ARG A 164 4.00 -22.13 -4.65
N SER A 165 3.83 -21.53 -5.83
CA SER A 165 4.81 -21.47 -6.92
C SER A 165 5.26 -20.03 -7.10
N GLU A 166 6.53 -19.83 -7.41
CA GLU A 166 7.15 -18.56 -7.65
C GLU A 166 7.60 -18.50 -9.12
N SER A 167 7.12 -17.49 -9.87
CA SER A 167 7.47 -17.25 -11.29
C SER A 167 7.38 -18.51 -12.18
N GLY A 168 6.32 -19.31 -11.99
CA GLY A 168 6.12 -20.55 -12.77
C GLY A 168 7.00 -21.72 -12.37
N GLY A 169 7.68 -21.64 -11.23
CA GLY A 169 8.45 -22.72 -10.62
C GLY A 169 7.56 -23.85 -10.05
N PRO A 170 8.15 -24.86 -9.40
CA PRO A 170 7.38 -25.94 -8.78
C PRO A 170 6.59 -25.42 -7.58
N PHE A 171 5.43 -26.01 -7.35
CA PHE A 171 4.66 -25.78 -6.13
C PHE A 171 5.34 -26.41 -4.90
N VAL A 172 5.51 -25.61 -3.85
CA VAL A 172 6.04 -26.03 -2.56
C VAL A 172 5.04 -25.74 -1.45
N LEU A 173 4.96 -26.61 -0.44
CA LEU A 173 4.15 -26.39 0.74
C LEU A 173 4.74 -25.22 1.55
N VAL A 174 3.96 -24.16 1.75
CA VAL A 174 4.39 -22.98 2.53
C VAL A 174 3.72 -22.91 3.89
N ASN A 175 2.50 -23.42 4.03
CA ASN A 175 1.82 -23.45 5.34
C ASN A 175 0.72 -24.55 5.40
N THR A 176 0.29 -24.84 6.63
CA THR A 176 -0.86 -25.70 6.93
C THR A 176 -1.78 -24.98 7.90
N VAL A 177 -3.06 -24.84 7.56
CA VAL A 177 -4.09 -24.17 8.35
C VAL A 177 -5.11 -25.21 8.83
N ASN A 178 -5.52 -25.13 10.08
CA ASN A 178 -6.58 -25.98 10.62
C ASN A 178 -7.95 -25.54 10.13
N GLY A 179 -8.80 -26.51 9.83
CA GLY A 179 -10.21 -26.29 9.50
C GLY A 179 -10.98 -25.75 10.71
N THR A 180 -11.82 -24.73 10.48
CA THR A 180 -12.64 -24.10 11.53
C THR A 180 -14.10 -24.52 11.50
N GLY A 181 -14.47 -25.41 10.54
CA GLY A 181 -15.85 -25.87 10.31
C GLY A 181 -16.73 -24.82 9.59
N GLY A 182 -16.14 -23.71 9.12
CA GLY A 182 -16.82 -22.72 8.27
C GLY A 182 -16.60 -22.97 6.79
N ASN A 183 -17.35 -22.25 5.94
CA ASN A 183 -17.27 -22.39 4.47
C ASN A 183 -16.30 -21.37 3.82
N THR A 184 -15.69 -20.49 4.60
CA THR A 184 -14.76 -19.47 4.11
C THR A 184 -13.54 -19.45 5.01
N HIS A 185 -12.36 -19.44 4.40
CA HIS A 185 -11.07 -19.46 5.07
C HIS A 185 -10.15 -18.41 4.44
N THR A 186 -9.16 -17.97 5.20
CA THR A 186 -8.19 -16.96 4.75
C THR A 186 -6.79 -17.29 5.24
N TYR A 187 -5.79 -16.87 4.49
CA TYR A 187 -4.38 -16.90 4.87
C TYR A 187 -3.66 -15.71 4.22
N GLN A 188 -2.76 -15.08 4.93
CA GLN A 188 -1.89 -14.04 4.39
C GLN A 188 -0.47 -14.57 4.26
N ASP A 189 0.09 -14.52 3.06
CA ASP A 189 1.47 -14.85 2.76
C ASP A 189 2.27 -13.54 2.71
N GLU A 190 3.31 -13.44 3.54
CA GLU A 190 4.05 -12.20 3.80
C GLU A 190 5.53 -12.33 3.38
N GLY A 191 6.22 -11.18 3.22
CA GLY A 191 7.63 -11.14 2.88
C GLY A 191 7.92 -11.58 1.44
N LEU A 192 6.99 -11.34 0.54
CA LEU A 192 7.08 -11.68 -0.86
C LEU A 192 7.83 -10.59 -1.66
N ASN A 193 8.46 -10.99 -2.75
CA ASN A 193 9.07 -10.03 -3.67
C ASN A 193 7.99 -9.47 -4.62
N PRO A 194 7.68 -8.17 -4.62
CA PRO A 194 6.62 -7.58 -5.44
C PRO A 194 6.88 -7.64 -6.96
N THR A 195 8.11 -7.94 -7.36
CA THR A 195 8.45 -8.09 -8.80
C THR A 195 8.19 -9.49 -9.35
N LEU A 196 7.82 -10.46 -8.50
CA LEU A 196 7.60 -11.84 -8.88
C LEU A 196 6.11 -12.20 -8.83
N GLU A 197 5.66 -13.00 -9.78
CA GLU A 197 4.33 -13.60 -9.74
C GLU A 197 4.31 -14.81 -8.82
N TYR A 198 3.30 -14.87 -7.95
CA TYR A 198 3.07 -16.01 -7.06
C TYR A 198 1.74 -16.66 -7.38
N CYS A 199 1.79 -17.97 -7.56
CA CYS A 199 0.61 -18.79 -7.81
C CYS A 199 0.39 -19.75 -6.65
N TYR A 200 -0.86 -19.98 -6.28
CA TYR A 200 -1.24 -20.80 -5.14
C TYR A 200 -2.29 -21.83 -5.53
N PHE A 201 -2.29 -22.97 -4.85
CA PHE A 201 -3.45 -23.83 -4.71
C PHE A 201 -3.58 -24.35 -3.27
N ILE A 202 -4.79 -24.70 -2.89
CA ILE A 202 -5.13 -25.23 -1.57
C ILE A 202 -5.47 -26.71 -1.70
N ARG A 203 -4.92 -27.54 -0.81
CA ARG A 203 -5.28 -28.94 -0.66
C ARG A 203 -5.94 -29.16 0.69
N SER A 204 -7.21 -29.57 0.68
CA SER A 204 -7.93 -29.91 1.90
C SER A 204 -7.82 -31.39 2.25
N PHE A 205 -7.85 -31.66 3.54
CA PHE A 205 -7.95 -33.03 4.11
C PHE A 205 -9.15 -33.08 5.05
N GLY A 206 -10.14 -33.85 4.69
CA GLY A 206 -11.40 -33.96 5.41
C GLY A 206 -11.79 -35.37 5.75
N THR A 207 -12.89 -35.50 6.52
CA THR A 207 -13.46 -36.80 6.93
C THR A 207 -14.98 -36.71 7.04
N HIS A 208 -15.68 -37.77 6.65
CA HIS A 208 -17.10 -37.95 6.96
C HIS A 208 -17.33 -38.46 8.38
N GLY A 209 -16.27 -38.96 9.05
CA GLY A 209 -16.39 -39.60 10.36
C GLY A 209 -17.14 -40.95 10.32
N VAL A 210 -17.16 -41.65 9.18
CA VAL A 210 -17.85 -42.91 8.94
C VAL A 210 -16.86 -43.97 8.49
N ASP A 211 -16.76 -45.06 9.20
CA ASP A 211 -15.68 -46.07 9.07
C ASP A 211 -15.54 -46.70 7.68
N HIS A 212 -16.62 -46.80 6.89
CA HIS A 212 -16.60 -47.44 5.56
C HIS A 212 -16.47 -46.44 4.40
N ILE A 213 -16.41 -45.15 4.70
CA ILE A 213 -16.20 -44.11 3.70
C ILE A 213 -14.71 -43.74 3.60
N LYS A 214 -14.25 -43.47 2.40
CA LYS A 214 -12.86 -43.08 2.15
C LYS A 214 -12.42 -41.92 3.08
N ASP A 215 -11.34 -42.16 3.84
CA ASP A 215 -10.74 -41.20 4.77
C ASP A 215 -9.20 -41.21 4.61
N PRO A 216 -8.53 -40.04 4.45
CA PRO A 216 -9.13 -38.72 4.30
C PRO A 216 -9.74 -38.47 2.91
N THR A 217 -10.74 -37.60 2.85
CA THR A 217 -11.16 -36.94 1.61
C THR A 217 -10.15 -35.88 1.26
N ILE A 218 -9.61 -35.88 0.03
CA ILE A 218 -8.56 -34.94 -0.39
C ILE A 218 -9.04 -34.16 -1.62
N ASN A 219 -9.05 -32.83 -1.57
CA ASN A 219 -9.49 -32.00 -2.68
C ASN A 219 -8.52 -30.85 -2.89
N ASP A 220 -8.24 -30.55 -4.15
CA ASP A 220 -7.43 -29.44 -4.59
C ASP A 220 -8.32 -28.31 -5.17
N SER A 221 -7.97 -27.06 -4.86
CA SER A 221 -8.55 -25.89 -5.51
C SER A 221 -7.99 -25.71 -6.92
N GLN A 222 -8.56 -24.78 -7.67
CA GLN A 222 -7.87 -24.21 -8.83
C GLN A 222 -6.64 -23.43 -8.38
N VAL A 223 -5.74 -23.17 -9.35
CA VAL A 223 -4.60 -22.27 -9.16
C VAL A 223 -5.09 -20.82 -9.28
N ALA A 224 -4.69 -19.97 -8.35
CA ALA A 224 -4.89 -18.53 -8.38
C ALA A 224 -3.54 -17.82 -8.25
N CYS A 225 -3.30 -16.80 -9.08
CA CYS A 225 -2.02 -16.09 -9.11
C CYS A 225 -2.23 -14.60 -8.92
N ASP A 226 -1.26 -13.93 -8.27
CA ASP A 226 -1.16 -12.47 -8.22
C ASP A 226 0.28 -12.05 -7.88
N PHE A 227 0.53 -10.74 -7.93
CA PHE A 227 1.75 -10.10 -7.46
C PHE A 227 1.53 -9.52 -6.06
N ALA A 228 2.53 -9.60 -5.19
CA ALA A 228 2.51 -8.84 -3.95
C ALA A 228 2.57 -7.34 -4.29
N GLN A 229 1.93 -6.50 -3.47
CA GLN A 229 2.00 -5.06 -3.63
C GLN A 229 2.92 -4.48 -2.57
N ASP A 230 3.80 -3.59 -2.98
CA ASP A 230 4.59 -2.78 -2.09
C ASP A 230 4.02 -1.36 -2.09
N ASP A 231 3.62 -0.89 -0.93
CA ASP A 231 3.12 0.47 -0.69
C ASP A 231 3.92 1.19 0.41
N GLU A 232 5.02 0.60 0.87
CA GLU A 232 5.89 1.18 1.87
C GLU A 232 6.99 2.01 1.21
N PRO A 233 7.00 3.34 1.41
CA PRO A 233 8.07 4.17 0.88
C PRO A 233 9.37 3.92 1.64
N PRO A 234 10.54 4.05 0.97
CA PRO A 234 11.84 3.89 1.61
C PRO A 234 12.10 4.98 2.66
N CYS A 235 13.01 4.71 3.58
CA CYS A 235 13.42 5.70 4.58
C CYS A 235 14.15 6.88 3.95
N PRO A 236 13.76 8.13 4.25
CA PRO A 236 14.51 9.28 3.77
C PRO A 236 15.88 9.34 4.45
N PRO A 237 16.95 9.72 3.72
CA PRO A 237 18.27 9.89 4.28
C PRO A 237 18.32 11.07 5.26
N ALA A 238 19.33 11.11 6.11
CA ALA A 238 19.58 12.25 6.94
C ALA A 238 20.15 13.41 6.12
N LEU A 239 19.67 14.62 6.38
CA LEU A 239 20.08 15.85 5.72
C LEU A 239 20.69 16.82 6.73
N SER A 240 21.76 17.50 6.38
CA SER A 240 22.27 18.70 7.07
C SER A 240 22.71 19.73 6.06
N VAL A 241 22.56 21.00 6.39
CA VAL A 241 22.84 22.10 5.47
C VAL A 241 23.59 23.21 6.21
N ASP A 242 24.71 23.65 5.64
CA ASP A 242 25.47 24.80 6.09
C ASP A 242 25.59 25.83 4.96
N GLY A 243 25.55 27.12 5.30
CA GLY A 243 25.64 28.21 4.34
C GLY A 243 26.83 29.12 4.61
N ASP A 244 27.54 29.51 3.56
CA ASP A 244 28.59 30.54 3.61
C ASP A 244 28.09 31.85 3.00
N CYS A 245 28.00 32.87 3.86
CA CYS A 245 27.52 34.21 3.45
C CYS A 245 28.52 35.00 2.59
N GLU A 246 29.80 34.64 2.61
CA GLU A 246 30.82 35.36 1.82
C GLU A 246 30.83 34.84 0.40
N ASP A 247 30.86 33.51 0.23
CA ASP A 247 30.94 32.87 -1.07
C ASP A 247 29.56 32.57 -1.70
N LEU A 248 28.47 32.73 -0.94
CA LEU A 248 27.09 32.37 -1.35
C LEU A 248 26.95 30.90 -1.79
N ILE A 249 27.58 30.03 -1.06
CA ILE A 249 27.57 28.57 -1.29
C ILE A 249 26.81 27.89 -0.17
N HIS A 250 25.90 26.98 -0.53
CA HIS A 250 25.33 26.04 0.41
C HIS A 250 26.06 24.70 0.33
N GLN A 251 26.37 24.14 1.48
CA GLN A 251 26.91 22.80 1.64
C GLN A 251 25.80 21.90 2.14
N VAL A 252 25.26 21.08 1.26
CA VAL A 252 24.20 20.13 1.55
C VAL A 252 24.84 18.76 1.73
N ARG A 253 24.81 18.23 2.95
CA ARG A 253 25.32 16.91 3.28
C ARG A 253 24.16 15.94 3.43
N ILE A 254 24.21 14.84 2.70
CA ILE A 254 23.23 13.75 2.71
C ILE A 254 23.93 12.51 3.24
N THR A 255 23.36 11.85 4.25
CA THR A 255 23.90 10.63 4.86
C THR A 255 22.87 9.51 4.76
N LYS A 256 23.29 8.30 4.36
CA LYS A 256 22.40 7.14 4.28
C LYS A 256 21.70 6.87 5.61
N PRO A 257 20.45 6.40 5.58
CA PRO A 257 19.77 5.98 6.80
C PRO A 257 20.53 4.81 7.45
N THR A 258 20.44 4.75 8.77
CA THR A 258 21.07 3.66 9.55
C THR A 258 20.12 2.48 9.80
N LEU A 259 18.86 2.61 9.38
CA LEU A 259 17.83 1.58 9.50
C LEU A 259 17.71 0.82 8.18
N ASP A 260 17.40 -0.46 8.27
CA ASP A 260 17.33 -1.40 7.14
C ASP A 260 15.95 -1.31 6.44
N CYS A 261 15.53 -0.11 6.11
CA CYS A 261 14.26 0.16 5.43
C CYS A 261 14.43 0.62 3.96
N ASP A 262 15.60 0.37 3.35
CA ASP A 262 15.95 0.98 2.05
C ASP A 262 16.44 -0.01 1.02
N GLY A 263 16.13 -1.29 1.17
CA GLY A 263 16.63 -2.33 0.28
C GLY A 263 16.30 -2.12 -1.20
N ASP A 264 15.33 -1.27 -1.49
CA ASP A 264 14.76 -1.04 -2.82
C ASP A 264 14.74 0.44 -3.26
N THR A 265 15.38 1.34 -2.52
CA THR A 265 15.52 2.75 -2.90
C THR A 265 16.18 2.89 -4.27
N ASP A 266 15.51 3.57 -5.21
CA ASP A 266 15.99 3.83 -6.57
C ASP A 266 16.69 5.18 -6.66
N PHE A 267 16.04 6.26 -6.20
CA PHE A 267 16.63 7.60 -6.24
C PHE A 267 16.20 8.48 -5.06
N LEU A 268 17.01 9.51 -4.83
CA LEU A 268 16.74 10.58 -3.87
C LEU A 268 16.40 11.86 -4.61
N THR A 269 15.45 12.64 -4.09
CA THR A 269 15.12 13.96 -4.62
C THR A 269 15.43 15.02 -3.58
N LEU A 270 16.42 15.90 -3.89
CA LEU A 270 16.70 17.07 -3.10
C LEU A 270 15.73 18.19 -3.49
N LEU A 271 15.08 18.76 -2.49
CA LEU A 271 14.03 19.75 -2.62
C LEU A 271 14.46 21.08 -1.96
N PHE A 272 13.97 22.21 -2.47
CA PHE A 272 14.17 23.54 -1.90
C PHE A 272 12.86 24.33 -1.83
N ALA A 273 12.70 25.12 -0.79
CA ALA A 273 11.60 26.06 -0.60
C ALA A 273 12.09 27.37 0.00
N ASP A 274 11.39 28.47 -0.27
CA ASP A 274 11.74 29.80 0.24
C ASP A 274 11.37 29.97 1.74
N ASN A 275 10.67 29.01 2.34
CA ASN A 275 10.32 28.99 3.75
C ASN A 275 10.12 27.54 4.25
N PRO A 276 10.12 27.29 5.58
CA PRO A 276 10.03 25.93 6.15
C PRO A 276 8.76 25.15 5.78
N SER A 277 7.68 25.82 5.42
CA SER A 277 6.38 25.18 5.11
C SER A 277 6.18 24.92 3.61
N GLY A 278 7.16 25.25 2.76
CA GLY A 278 7.08 25.09 1.32
C GLY A 278 6.26 26.19 0.61
N PRO A 279 5.86 26.01 -0.63
CA PRO A 279 5.97 24.78 -1.41
C PRO A 279 7.41 24.40 -1.78
N PHE A 280 7.74 23.15 -1.66
CA PHE A 280 9.04 22.62 -2.07
C PHE A 280 9.07 22.37 -3.58
N ARG A 281 10.20 22.69 -4.21
CA ARG A 281 10.49 22.42 -5.62
C ARG A 281 11.73 21.55 -5.74
N GLU A 282 11.78 20.70 -6.73
CA GLU A 282 12.93 19.86 -7.01
C GLU A 282 14.16 20.71 -7.38
N VAL A 283 15.29 20.38 -6.78
CA VAL A 283 16.61 20.94 -7.11
C VAL A 283 17.37 19.95 -7.97
N MET A 284 17.41 18.69 -7.57
CA MET A 284 18.09 17.64 -8.30
C MET A 284 17.63 16.26 -7.84
N THR A 285 17.80 15.28 -8.73
CA THR A 285 17.63 13.86 -8.44
C THR A 285 19.00 13.20 -8.36
N ILE A 286 19.18 12.27 -7.40
CA ILE A 286 20.43 11.55 -7.15
C ILE A 286 20.11 10.06 -7.24
N ASN A 287 20.79 9.34 -8.12
CA ASN A 287 20.64 7.90 -8.25
C ASN A 287 21.19 7.20 -7.01
N TYR A 288 20.36 6.39 -6.33
CA TYR A 288 20.73 5.80 -5.03
C TYR A 288 21.78 4.71 -5.11
N PRO A 289 21.82 3.83 -6.14
CA PRO A 289 22.90 2.85 -6.32
C PRO A 289 24.29 3.46 -6.39
N ASP A 290 24.40 4.67 -6.93
CA ASP A 290 25.67 5.41 -7.05
C ASP A 290 26.01 6.25 -5.81
N PHE A 291 25.11 6.29 -4.83
CA PHE A 291 25.22 7.12 -3.65
C PHE A 291 26.12 6.46 -2.59
N GLY A 292 27.18 7.17 -2.15
CA GLY A 292 28.04 6.75 -1.05
C GLY A 292 27.33 6.86 0.31
N GLU A 293 27.98 6.39 1.38
CA GLU A 293 27.41 6.51 2.73
C GLU A 293 27.18 7.96 3.16
N ASP A 294 27.99 8.89 2.66
CA ASP A 294 27.96 10.31 2.95
C ASP A 294 28.34 11.12 1.70
N THR A 295 27.44 11.96 1.24
CA THR A 295 27.64 12.76 0.03
C THR A 295 27.48 14.25 0.34
N LEU A 296 28.46 15.05 -0.09
CA LEU A 296 28.44 16.52 0.03
C LEU A 296 28.16 17.17 -1.33
N ILE A 297 27.08 17.93 -1.40
CA ILE A 297 26.66 18.71 -2.56
C ILE A 297 26.91 20.16 -2.27
N GLN A 298 27.58 20.86 -3.20
CA GLN A 298 27.75 22.32 -3.15
C GLN A 298 26.78 22.97 -4.13
N VAL A 299 25.92 23.85 -3.61
CA VAL A 299 24.98 24.65 -4.40
C VAL A 299 25.52 26.07 -4.44
N ASP A 300 26.02 26.51 -5.60
CA ASP A 300 26.53 27.86 -5.83
C ASP A 300 25.37 28.79 -6.20
N LEU A 301 25.12 29.79 -5.36
CA LEU A 301 24.07 30.81 -5.54
C LEU A 301 24.62 32.18 -5.90
N SER A 302 25.90 32.28 -6.26
CA SER A 302 26.54 33.58 -6.63
C SER A 302 25.82 34.28 -7.79
N ALA A 303 25.20 33.49 -8.71
CA ALA A 303 24.40 34.03 -9.83
C ALA A 303 22.98 34.45 -9.44
N THR A 304 22.47 33.98 -8.31
CA THR A 304 21.09 34.17 -7.82
C THR A 304 21.07 34.46 -6.31
N PRO A 305 21.72 35.54 -5.84
CA PRO A 305 21.85 35.78 -4.40
C PRO A 305 20.53 36.02 -3.67
N ASP A 306 19.48 36.39 -4.38
CA ASP A 306 18.13 36.56 -3.83
C ASP A 306 17.49 35.21 -3.39
N LEU A 307 18.03 34.09 -3.86
CA LEU A 307 17.60 32.75 -3.49
C LEU A 307 18.45 32.10 -2.38
N TYR A 308 19.32 32.90 -1.74
CA TYR A 308 20.22 32.35 -0.70
C TYR A 308 19.48 31.82 0.50
N ALA A 309 18.51 32.57 1.04
CA ALA A 309 17.73 32.07 2.18
C ALA A 309 16.66 31.08 1.74
N GLY A 310 16.52 29.98 2.47
CA GLY A 310 15.52 28.98 2.19
C GLY A 310 15.78 27.67 2.91
N CYS A 311 14.96 26.66 2.62
CA CYS A 311 14.94 25.40 3.31
C CYS A 311 15.09 24.23 2.33
N TYR A 312 15.97 23.31 2.66
CA TYR A 312 16.15 22.07 1.95
C TYR A 312 15.39 20.93 2.63
N ALA A 313 14.83 20.05 1.85
CA ALA A 313 14.26 18.76 2.25
C ALA A 313 14.73 17.68 1.29
N ILE A 314 14.58 16.43 1.69
CA ILE A 314 14.94 15.30 0.86
C ILE A 314 13.87 14.21 0.96
N THR A 315 13.59 13.56 -0.16
CA THR A 315 12.73 12.38 -0.23
C THR A 315 13.49 11.24 -0.88
N ALA A 316 13.11 10.01 -0.54
CA ALA A 316 13.58 8.79 -1.18
C ALA A 316 12.41 8.16 -1.94
N THR A 317 12.68 7.61 -3.12
CA THR A 317 11.70 6.90 -3.95
C THR A 317 12.27 5.52 -4.29
N ASP A 318 11.42 4.49 -4.17
CA ASP A 318 11.77 3.11 -4.50
C ASP A 318 11.60 2.81 -6.00
N THR A 319 11.90 1.56 -6.38
CA THR A 319 11.76 1.07 -7.77
C THR A 319 10.31 0.93 -8.23
N LEU A 320 9.33 0.96 -7.32
CA LEU A 320 7.90 0.87 -7.60
C LEU A 320 7.19 2.24 -7.58
N GLY A 321 7.92 3.29 -7.19
CA GLY A 321 7.44 4.68 -7.22
C GLY A 321 6.86 5.17 -5.89
N ASN A 322 6.96 4.40 -4.78
CA ASN A 322 6.59 4.88 -3.47
C ASN A 322 7.61 5.91 -3.01
N THR A 323 7.13 7.07 -2.56
CA THR A 323 8.00 8.18 -2.16
C THR A 323 7.78 8.54 -0.70
N SER A 324 8.87 8.67 0.05
CA SER A 324 8.84 9.05 1.45
C SER A 324 8.28 10.46 1.64
N VAL A 325 7.61 10.67 2.78
CA VAL A 325 7.16 12.01 3.16
C VAL A 325 8.34 12.90 3.55
N ILE A 326 8.19 14.22 3.40
CA ILE A 326 9.14 15.19 3.95
C ILE A 326 8.96 15.21 5.46
N ASP A 327 9.89 14.58 6.20
CA ASP A 327 9.87 14.56 7.67
C ASP A 327 10.35 15.90 8.25
N ARG A 328 11.44 16.43 7.72
CA ARG A 328 12.09 17.68 8.18
C ARG A 328 12.63 18.50 7.04
N SER A 329 12.68 19.81 7.26
CA SER A 329 13.43 20.73 6.42
C SER A 329 14.55 21.41 7.22
N PHE A 330 15.66 21.69 6.56
CA PHE A 330 16.83 22.33 7.12
C PHE A 330 17.02 23.65 6.42
N CYS A 331 17.00 24.75 7.19
CA CYS A 331 16.94 26.09 6.63
C CYS A 331 18.26 26.85 6.82
N ILE A 332 18.64 27.59 5.79
CA ILE A 332 19.68 28.60 5.81
C ILE A 332 18.98 29.95 5.82
N ASP A 333 19.37 30.79 6.74
CA ASP A 333 18.79 32.11 6.92
C ASP A 333 19.44 33.14 6.01
N TYR A 334 18.82 34.30 5.87
CA TYR A 334 19.37 35.42 5.19
C TYR A 334 20.74 35.88 5.76
N CYS A 335 21.55 36.53 4.93
CA CYS A 335 22.86 37.05 5.29
C CYS A 335 22.84 38.58 5.43
N PRO A 336 22.20 39.15 6.46
CA PRO A 336 22.03 40.59 6.57
C PRO A 336 23.36 41.28 6.79
N GLU A 337 23.61 42.32 5.98
CA GLU A 337 24.77 43.14 6.08
C GLU A 337 24.41 44.61 5.77
N LEU A 338 24.94 45.56 6.55
CA LEU A 338 24.78 47.00 6.35
C LEU A 338 26.10 47.70 6.60
N ILE A 339 26.72 48.22 5.52
CA ILE A 339 27.95 48.99 5.59
C ILE A 339 27.65 50.43 5.15
N MET A 340 27.91 51.41 6.01
CA MET A 340 27.71 52.83 5.74
C MET A 340 28.97 53.45 5.21
N SER A 341 28.80 54.49 4.33
CA SER A 341 29.90 55.36 3.95
C SER A 341 30.36 56.17 5.14
N ASN A 342 31.67 56.43 5.27
CA ASN A 342 32.25 57.28 6.30
C ASN A 342 32.64 58.70 5.82
N VAL A 343 32.50 58.97 4.52
CA VAL A 343 32.74 60.23 3.90
C VAL A 343 31.81 60.42 2.69
N PHE A 344 31.34 61.63 2.44
CA PHE A 344 30.68 62.02 1.24
C PHE A 344 30.98 63.52 0.88
N SER A 345 30.85 63.83 -0.40
CA SER A 345 31.19 65.14 -0.91
C SER A 345 30.16 65.69 -1.89
N PRO A 346 29.12 66.43 -1.43
CA PRO A 346 28.02 66.88 -2.28
C PRO A 346 28.47 68.14 -3.09
N ASN A 347 29.37 67.91 -4.07
CA ASN A 347 29.92 68.93 -4.94
C ASN A 347 29.30 68.92 -6.36
N GLY A 348 28.46 67.86 -6.67
CA GLY A 348 27.77 67.77 -7.93
C GLY A 348 28.57 67.08 -9.05
N ASP A 349 29.66 66.41 -8.73
CA ASP A 349 30.49 65.67 -9.70
C ASP A 349 29.96 64.23 -10.00
N GLY A 350 28.90 63.80 -9.32
CA GLY A 350 28.31 62.46 -9.46
C GLY A 350 29.00 61.41 -8.62
N ILE A 351 30.05 61.77 -7.85
CA ILE A 351 30.80 60.80 -7.03
C ILE A 351 30.62 61.14 -5.55
N ASN A 352 30.05 60.22 -4.78
CA ASN A 352 29.80 60.41 -3.36
C ASN A 352 29.04 61.67 -2.96
N ASP A 353 28.20 62.19 -3.84
CA ASP A 353 27.39 63.40 -3.59
C ASP A 353 26.34 63.16 -2.50
N ILE A 354 26.03 61.94 -2.21
CA ILE A 354 24.95 61.54 -1.32
C ILE A 354 25.50 60.60 -0.24
N PHE A 355 25.16 60.87 1.03
CA PHE A 355 25.41 59.92 2.11
C PHE A 355 24.41 58.81 2.03
N LYS A 356 24.91 57.59 1.75
CA LYS A 356 24.13 56.35 1.56
C LYS A 356 24.91 55.15 2.05
N PRO A 357 24.25 53.97 2.28
CA PRO A 357 24.96 52.72 2.46
C PRO A 357 25.95 52.48 1.32
N LYS A 358 27.17 52.11 1.66
CA LYS A 358 28.17 51.64 0.72
C LYS A 358 27.81 50.29 0.16
N TYR A 359 27.25 49.46 1.02
CA TYR A 359 26.73 48.13 0.71
C TYR A 359 25.64 47.76 1.71
N TYR A 360 24.61 47.10 1.24
CA TYR A 360 23.59 46.48 2.09
C TYR A 360 22.99 45.28 1.38
N ARG A 361 22.65 44.26 2.18
CA ARG A 361 22.01 43.04 1.75
C ARG A 361 21.09 42.56 2.87
N ASP A 362 19.94 42.00 2.50
CA ASP A 362 18.96 41.36 3.40
C ASP A 362 18.58 42.24 4.62
N VAL A 363 18.48 43.56 4.41
CA VAL A 363 18.05 44.50 5.42
C VAL A 363 17.01 45.48 4.86
N ILE A 364 16.06 45.82 5.71
CA ILE A 364 15.03 46.84 5.42
C ILE A 364 15.34 48.04 6.30
N LEU A 365 15.76 49.14 5.67
CA LEU A 365 16.03 50.36 6.41
C LEU A 365 14.70 51.04 6.75
N LYS A 366 14.49 51.48 8.01
CA LYS A 366 13.24 52.07 8.50
C LYS A 366 13.35 53.54 8.71
N GLU A 367 14.46 54.02 9.31
CA GLU A 367 14.69 55.39 9.63
C GLU A 367 16.19 55.68 9.66
N ILE A 368 16.58 56.87 9.15
CA ILE A 368 17.91 57.45 9.30
C ILE A 368 17.77 58.85 9.90
N ARG A 369 18.54 59.12 10.96
CA ARG A 369 18.65 60.44 11.57
C ARG A 369 20.11 60.89 11.51
N ILE A 370 20.35 62.13 11.13
CA ILE A 370 21.68 62.73 11.07
C ILE A 370 21.74 63.88 12.09
N PHE A 371 22.79 63.92 12.88
CA PHE A 371 23.00 64.88 13.95
C PHE A 371 24.32 65.62 13.73
N ASP A 372 24.37 66.88 14.15
CA ASP A 372 25.63 67.62 14.24
C ASP A 372 26.43 67.24 15.49
N ARG A 373 27.65 67.74 15.66
CA ARG A 373 28.52 67.46 16.81
C ARG A 373 27.93 67.83 18.19
N TRP A 374 26.86 68.62 18.18
CA TRP A 374 26.17 69.05 19.41
C TRP A 374 24.91 68.25 19.67
N GLY A 375 24.64 67.21 18.88
CA GLY A 375 23.45 66.37 19.00
C GLY A 375 22.18 67.00 18.45
N ARG A 376 22.26 68.08 17.69
CA ARG A 376 21.10 68.71 17.04
C ARG A 376 20.77 67.96 15.76
N LEU A 377 19.50 67.56 15.61
CA LEU A 377 18.99 66.88 14.40
C LEU A 377 19.15 67.80 13.17
N MET A 378 19.93 67.33 12.19
CA MET A 378 20.22 68.01 10.93
C MET A 378 19.33 67.46 9.80
N TRP A 379 18.99 66.21 9.82
CA TRP A 379 18.18 65.58 8.78
C TRP A 379 17.62 64.27 9.27
N SER A 380 16.44 63.85 8.78
CA SER A 380 15.88 62.55 9.00
C SER A 380 14.98 62.12 7.85
N THR A 381 14.94 60.86 7.60
CA THR A 381 13.97 60.24 6.69
C THR A 381 13.43 58.93 7.31
N SER A 382 12.19 58.60 7.00
CA SER A 382 11.56 57.35 7.39
C SER A 382 10.81 56.78 6.18
N GLY A 383 10.78 55.44 6.08
CA GLY A 383 10.15 54.74 4.97
C GLY A 383 11.15 54.29 3.90
N ASP A 384 10.68 54.09 2.68
CA ASP A 384 11.48 53.57 1.58
C ASP A 384 12.67 54.47 1.23
N ILE A 385 13.88 53.87 1.21
CA ILE A 385 15.14 54.62 1.18
C ILE A 385 15.53 54.99 -0.24
N GLY A 386 14.68 55.79 -0.86
CA GLY A 386 15.05 56.50 -2.08
C GLY A 386 15.77 57.82 -1.85
N VAL A 387 15.59 58.46 -0.70
CA VAL A 387 16.13 59.79 -0.43
C VAL A 387 17.13 59.74 0.72
N LEU A 388 18.36 59.95 0.36
CA LEU A 388 19.51 59.95 1.25
C LEU A 388 20.00 61.38 1.44
N TRP A 389 20.81 61.64 2.46
CA TRP A 389 21.23 62.95 2.82
C TRP A 389 22.24 63.54 1.84
N GLU A 390 21.89 64.66 1.25
CA GLU A 390 22.73 65.48 0.32
C GLU A 390 23.46 66.64 1.02
N GLY A 391 23.55 66.61 2.35
CA GLY A 391 24.22 67.66 3.12
C GLY A 391 23.38 68.90 3.33
N GLN A 392 22.03 68.78 3.40
CA GLN A 392 21.16 69.93 3.75
C GLN A 392 20.92 69.94 5.28
N ALA A 393 20.66 71.18 5.79
CA ALA A 393 20.19 71.33 7.17
C ALA A 393 18.66 71.26 7.24
N PHE A 394 18.14 70.58 8.25
CA PHE A 394 16.71 70.38 8.47
C PHE A 394 15.98 71.73 8.64
N ARG A 395 14.93 71.98 7.86
CA ARG A 395 14.06 73.18 7.85
C ARG A 395 14.64 74.47 7.38
N GLU A 396 15.93 74.61 7.03
CA GLU A 396 16.52 75.92 6.68
C GLU A 396 16.86 76.10 5.19
N ASN A 397 16.66 75.07 4.38
CA ASN A 397 17.10 74.99 2.97
C ASN A 397 18.57 75.44 2.78
N ARG A 398 19.37 75.35 3.85
CA ARG A 398 20.81 75.72 3.87
C ARG A 398 21.65 74.49 3.76
N ARG A 399 22.78 74.62 3.15
CA ARG A 399 23.77 73.51 3.14
C ARG A 399 24.39 73.39 4.55
N ALA A 400 24.55 72.14 5.00
CA ALA A 400 25.28 71.84 6.20
C ALA A 400 26.77 72.22 6.00
N SER A 401 27.48 72.66 7.04
CA SER A 401 28.90 72.95 6.99
C SER A 401 29.76 71.72 6.84
N GLU A 402 30.94 71.84 6.29
CA GLU A 402 31.93 70.75 6.32
C GLU A 402 32.20 70.31 7.75
N GLY A 403 32.44 69.00 7.93
CA GLY A 403 32.74 68.47 9.24
C GLY A 403 32.17 67.07 9.48
N VAL A 404 32.25 66.64 10.73
CA VAL A 404 31.77 65.32 11.16
C VAL A 404 30.33 65.43 11.63
N TYR A 405 29.52 64.53 11.16
CA TYR A 405 28.12 64.30 11.53
C TYR A 405 27.94 62.91 12.06
N TYR A 406 26.99 62.71 12.96
CA TYR A 406 26.67 61.42 13.54
C TYR A 406 25.35 60.94 12.98
N TYR A 407 25.27 59.64 12.73
CA TYR A 407 24.03 59.03 12.27
C TYR A 407 23.51 58.01 13.24
N HIS A 408 22.19 57.85 13.24
CA HIS A 408 21.47 56.78 13.87
C HIS A 408 20.53 56.16 12.84
N ILE A 409 20.64 54.84 12.62
CA ILE A 409 19.87 54.10 11.66
C ILE A 409 19.08 53.06 12.37
N SER A 410 17.77 53.02 12.16
CA SER A 410 16.87 51.94 12.56
C SER A 410 16.57 51.09 11.33
N TYR A 411 16.80 49.81 11.41
CA TYR A 411 16.60 48.90 10.29
C TYR A 411 16.12 47.53 10.80
N GLU A 412 15.65 46.68 9.91
CA GLU A 412 15.32 45.27 10.18
C GLU A 412 16.26 44.39 9.38
N GLU A 413 16.80 43.37 10.03
CA GLU A 413 17.45 42.24 9.37
C GLU A 413 16.38 41.27 8.94
N LEU A 414 16.41 40.84 7.68
CA LEU A 414 15.53 39.79 7.16
C LEU A 414 15.92 38.47 7.79
N LYS A 415 14.93 37.74 8.23
CA LYS A 415 15.05 36.35 8.76
C LYS A 415 13.88 35.52 8.28
N LEU A 416 14.09 34.22 8.08
CA LEU A 416 13.02 33.29 7.66
C LEU A 416 11.87 33.22 8.68
N ASN A 417 12.18 33.40 9.96
CA ASN A 417 11.21 33.33 11.06
C ASN A 417 10.66 34.70 11.47
N GLY A 418 10.84 35.75 10.66
CA GLY A 418 10.41 37.12 10.92
C GLY A 418 11.55 38.07 11.19
N ASN A 419 11.41 39.27 10.71
CA ASN A 419 12.46 40.30 10.72
C ASN A 419 12.87 40.71 12.13
N ILE A 420 14.16 40.98 12.33
CA ILE A 420 14.74 41.39 13.62
C ILE A 420 15.07 42.87 13.56
N PRO A 421 14.46 43.73 14.42
CA PRO A 421 14.80 45.14 14.50
C PRO A 421 16.22 45.34 15.04
N LYS A 422 16.96 46.25 14.41
CA LYS A 422 18.34 46.62 14.73
C LYS A 422 18.55 48.12 14.67
N GLU A 423 19.56 48.56 15.36
CA GLU A 423 20.01 49.96 15.33
C GLU A 423 21.51 50.00 15.05
N LYS A 424 21.92 50.97 14.24
CA LYS A 424 23.33 51.25 13.93
C LYS A 424 23.63 52.71 14.11
N THR A 425 24.67 53.04 14.86
CA THR A 425 25.18 54.39 15.03
C THR A 425 26.59 54.49 14.46
N GLY A 426 26.93 55.67 14.02
CA GLY A 426 28.25 55.93 13.50
C GLY A 426 28.43 57.41 13.14
N TRP A 427 29.46 57.69 12.38
CA TRP A 427 29.78 59.06 11.93
C TRP A 427 30.08 59.08 10.44
N VAL A 428 29.90 60.24 9.85
CA VAL A 428 30.24 60.53 8.47
C VAL A 428 30.87 61.91 8.36
N THR A 429 31.89 62.04 7.52
CA THR A 429 32.52 63.35 7.22
C THR A 429 31.93 63.95 5.95
N LEU A 430 31.39 65.11 6.05
CA LEU A 430 30.98 65.94 4.91
C LEU A 430 32.16 66.79 4.45
N MET A 431 32.57 66.67 3.20
CA MET A 431 33.60 67.45 2.51
C MET A 431 32.97 68.13 1.31
N ARG A 432 33.57 69.29 0.88
CA ARG A 432 33.15 69.99 -0.32
C ARG A 432 34.33 70.52 -1.10
#